data_a41aad4006ce161ce8044ae0dd4733f5
#
_entry.id   a41aad4006ce161ce8044ae0dd4733f5
#
_cell.length_a   1.000
_cell.length_b   1.000
_cell.length_c   1.000
_cell.angle_alpha   90.00
_cell.angle_beta   90.00
_cell.angle_gamma   90.00
#
_symmetry.space_group_name_H-M   'P 1'
#
loop_
_entity.id
_entity.type
_entity.pdbx_description
1 polymer ?
#
loop_
_entity_poly.entity_id
_entity_poly.type
_entity_poly.pdbx_seq_one_letter_code
_entity_poly.pdbx_strand_id
1 'polypeptide(L)'
;GLSVENLSCAFDKQPVFSSLGFSAKRGEVLGIVGHNGAGKTTMTRCLCGLLKEVNGTVRLDGQTLKAKQRNKASFCVMQDVNHQLFSDSVWNECELAQPDCPPERIEEILRSFDLLDFKDRHPMALSGGQKQRLAVATAILSDKDVLVFDEPTSGLDYDSMVRVSKLIEQLSSSGVIVFVVSHDFEFIVRTCTEVVQLDDDGAIQNQ
;
A
#
# COMPACT_ATOMS: atom_id res chain seq x y z
N GLY A 1 -10.71 8.65 -10.19
CA GLY A 1 -9.39 8.89 -9.62
C GLY A 1 -9.47 9.41 -8.19
N LEU A 2 -8.33 9.53 -7.55
CA LEU A 2 -8.19 10.09 -6.20
C LEU A 2 -7.63 11.50 -6.28
N SER A 3 -8.21 12.43 -5.53
CA SER A 3 -7.66 13.78 -5.37
C SER A 3 -7.49 14.13 -3.89
N VAL A 4 -6.40 14.80 -3.59
CA VAL A 4 -6.03 15.26 -2.24
C VAL A 4 -5.83 16.76 -2.28
N GLU A 5 -6.48 17.48 -1.38
CA GLU A 5 -6.42 18.93 -1.29
C GLU A 5 -6.13 19.36 0.14
N ASN A 6 -5.10 20.18 0.32
CA ASN A 6 -4.71 20.77 1.60
C ASN A 6 -4.55 19.76 2.74
N LEU A 7 -4.08 18.54 2.43
CA LEU A 7 -3.87 17.52 3.44
C LEU A 7 -2.74 17.93 4.38
N SER A 8 -3.03 17.96 5.67
CA SER A 8 -2.08 18.34 6.72
C SER A 8 -2.19 17.37 7.90
N CYS A 9 -1.06 17.05 8.50
CA CYS A 9 -0.99 16.20 9.68
C CYS A 9 0.02 16.75 10.67
N ALA A 10 -0.35 16.73 11.95
CA ALA A 10 0.54 17.15 13.05
C ALA A 10 0.38 16.20 14.24
N PHE A 11 1.47 15.95 14.97
CA PHE A 11 1.47 15.25 16.25
C PHE A 11 1.93 16.22 17.35
N ASP A 12 1.17 16.30 18.44
CA ASP A 12 1.48 17.20 19.56
C ASP A 12 1.78 18.65 19.12
N LYS A 13 1.00 19.15 18.16
CA LYS A 13 1.14 20.47 17.51
C LYS A 13 2.41 20.64 16.65
N GLN A 14 3.22 19.60 16.47
CA GLN A 14 4.34 19.61 15.54
C GLN A 14 3.87 19.12 14.16
N PRO A 15 3.96 19.95 13.12
CA PRO A 15 3.56 19.56 11.77
C PRO A 15 4.51 18.48 11.23
N VAL A 16 3.94 17.45 10.63
CA VAL A 16 4.68 16.44 9.85
C VAL A 16 4.73 16.88 8.39
N PHE A 17 3.59 17.34 7.89
CA PHE A 17 3.47 17.98 6.58
C PHE A 17 2.25 18.92 6.58
N SER A 18 2.25 19.87 5.68
CA SER A 18 1.19 20.89 5.57
C SER A 18 0.79 21.10 4.12
N SER A 19 -0.53 21.22 3.92
CA SER A 19 -1.12 21.61 2.63
C SER A 19 -0.71 20.77 1.42
N LEU A 20 -0.54 19.43 1.62
CA LEU A 20 -0.27 18.54 0.49
C LEU A 20 -1.45 18.52 -0.47
N GLY A 21 -1.14 18.63 -1.76
CA GLY A 21 -2.11 18.52 -2.85
C GLY A 21 -1.54 17.70 -3.99
N PHE A 22 -2.27 16.66 -4.40
CA PHE A 22 -1.93 15.83 -5.55
C PHE A 22 -3.15 15.05 -6.03
N SER A 23 -3.03 14.42 -7.18
CA SER A 23 -4.05 13.54 -7.74
C SER A 23 -3.42 12.27 -8.31
N ALA A 24 -4.19 11.20 -8.32
CA ALA A 24 -3.86 9.96 -8.99
C ALA A 24 -5.09 9.47 -9.77
N LYS A 25 -4.90 9.08 -11.02
CA LYS A 25 -5.97 8.53 -11.85
C LYS A 25 -6.17 7.04 -11.55
N ARG A 26 -7.32 6.53 -11.92
CA ARG A 26 -7.54 5.09 -11.96
C ARG A 26 -6.50 4.43 -12.87
N GLY A 27 -5.86 3.38 -12.37
CA GLY A 27 -4.81 2.67 -13.10
C GLY A 27 -3.41 3.29 -13.01
N GLU A 28 -3.21 4.33 -12.21
CA GLU A 28 -1.88 4.88 -11.95
C GLU A 28 -1.21 4.19 -10.76
N VAL A 29 0.11 4.03 -10.86
CA VAL A 29 1.00 3.65 -9.78
C VAL A 29 1.86 4.86 -9.42
N LEU A 30 1.58 5.49 -8.29
CA LEU A 30 2.26 6.69 -7.83
C LEU A 30 3.36 6.35 -6.85
N GLY A 31 4.62 6.54 -7.25
CA GLY A 31 5.78 6.42 -6.39
C GLY A 31 5.91 7.63 -5.46
N ILE A 32 6.12 7.39 -4.18
CA ILE A 32 6.35 8.44 -3.18
C ILE A 32 7.78 8.31 -2.69
N VAL A 33 8.61 9.26 -3.06
CA VAL A 33 10.02 9.33 -2.67
C VAL A 33 10.28 10.52 -1.76
N GLY A 34 11.37 10.49 -1.04
CA GLY A 34 11.76 11.55 -0.10
C GLY A 34 12.72 11.00 0.95
N HIS A 35 13.41 11.88 1.67
CA HIS A 35 14.35 11.47 2.71
C HIS A 35 13.64 10.80 3.90
N ASN A 36 14.42 10.15 4.76
CA ASN A 36 13.88 9.55 6.00
C ASN A 36 13.38 10.65 6.93
N GLY A 37 12.14 10.51 7.40
CA GLY A 37 11.49 11.52 8.22
C GLY A 37 10.65 12.55 7.47
N ALA A 38 10.64 12.55 6.13
CA ALA A 38 9.78 13.44 5.31
C ALA A 38 8.26 13.24 5.50
N GLY A 39 7.85 12.27 6.29
CA GLY A 39 6.42 12.03 6.55
C GLY A 39 5.73 11.05 5.59
N LYS A 40 6.47 10.32 4.76
CA LYS A 40 5.90 9.36 3.77
C LYS A 40 4.93 8.36 4.40
N THR A 41 5.37 7.64 5.44
CA THR A 41 4.51 6.69 6.17
C THR A 41 3.31 7.39 6.84
N THR A 42 3.49 8.59 7.35
CA THR A 42 2.37 9.37 7.90
C THR A 42 1.37 9.73 6.82
N MET A 43 1.83 10.18 5.66
CA MET A 43 0.98 10.50 4.52
C MET A 43 0.19 9.27 4.05
N THR A 44 0.82 8.12 3.90
CA THR A 44 0.15 6.88 3.50
C THR A 44 -0.92 6.46 4.51
N ARG A 45 -0.64 6.57 5.80
CA ARG A 45 -1.63 6.32 6.87
C ARG A 45 -2.80 7.30 6.84
N CYS A 46 -2.55 8.58 6.53
CA CYS A 46 -3.59 9.57 6.34
C CYS A 46 -4.50 9.22 5.15
N LEU A 47 -3.91 8.82 4.02
CA LEU A 47 -4.66 8.40 2.83
C LEU A 47 -5.57 7.21 3.13
N CYS A 48 -5.08 6.24 3.88
CA CYS A 48 -5.85 5.05 4.28
C CYS A 48 -6.84 5.32 5.43
N GLY A 49 -6.91 6.54 5.95
CA GLY A 49 -7.83 6.85 7.07
C GLY A 49 -7.44 6.19 8.39
N LEU A 50 -6.18 5.79 8.56
CA LEU A 50 -5.65 5.18 9.77
C LEU A 50 -5.29 6.21 10.85
N LEU A 51 -5.17 7.49 10.48
CA LEU A 51 -4.94 8.60 11.39
C LEU A 51 -6.16 9.49 11.47
N LYS A 52 -6.48 9.96 12.68
CA LYS A 52 -7.64 10.82 12.97
C LYS A 52 -7.31 12.31 12.90
N GLU A 53 -6.08 12.69 13.21
CA GLU A 53 -5.63 14.09 13.31
C GLU A 53 -5.16 14.60 11.94
N VAL A 54 -6.10 14.64 11.00
CA VAL A 54 -5.82 15.01 9.61
C VAL A 54 -6.80 16.09 9.18
N ASN A 55 -6.27 17.20 8.68
CA ASN A 55 -7.02 18.25 8.00
C ASN A 55 -6.88 18.10 6.48
N GLY A 56 -7.81 18.68 5.74
CA GLY A 56 -7.83 18.61 4.28
C GLY A 56 -8.92 17.69 3.75
N THR A 57 -8.93 17.54 2.44
CA THR A 57 -9.97 16.79 1.74
C THR A 57 -9.35 15.70 0.87
N VAL A 58 -9.88 14.50 0.99
CA VAL A 58 -9.57 13.37 0.10
C VAL A 58 -10.85 12.98 -0.62
N ARG A 59 -10.81 12.95 -1.95
CA ARG A 59 -11.93 12.51 -2.79
C ARG A 59 -11.52 11.29 -3.61
N LEU A 60 -12.44 10.35 -3.73
CA LEU A 60 -12.34 9.22 -4.65
C LEU A 60 -13.50 9.32 -5.65
N ASP A 61 -13.20 9.37 -6.94
CA ASP A 61 -14.17 9.53 -8.03
C ASP A 61 -15.16 10.71 -7.79
N GLY A 62 -14.62 11.82 -7.29
CA GLY A 62 -15.38 13.04 -6.98
C GLY A 62 -16.11 13.03 -5.63
N GLN A 63 -16.18 11.91 -4.94
CA GLN A 63 -16.83 11.83 -3.62
C GLN A 63 -15.82 12.08 -2.50
N THR A 64 -16.14 13.01 -1.59
CA THR A 64 -15.34 13.26 -0.40
C THR A 64 -15.43 12.10 0.58
N LEU A 65 -14.30 11.54 0.95
CA LEU A 65 -14.19 10.42 1.86
C LEU A 65 -13.76 10.86 3.28
N LYS A 66 -14.56 10.55 4.27
CA LYS A 66 -14.17 10.61 5.68
C LYS A 66 -13.16 9.48 6.01
N ALA A 67 -12.43 9.58 7.11
CA ALA A 67 -11.42 8.59 7.51
C ALA A 67 -11.94 7.14 7.45
N LYS A 68 -13.12 6.86 8.00
CA LYS A 68 -13.73 5.52 7.98
C LYS A 68 -14.03 5.01 6.56
N GLN A 69 -14.41 5.91 5.65
CA GLN A 69 -14.67 5.57 4.25
C GLN A 69 -13.36 5.31 3.49
N ARG A 70 -12.32 6.13 3.73
CA ARG A 70 -10.97 5.88 3.21
C ARG A 70 -10.45 4.51 3.64
N ASN A 71 -10.57 4.20 4.93
CA ASN A 71 -10.15 2.90 5.47
C ASN A 71 -10.90 1.72 4.82
N LYS A 72 -12.18 1.90 4.50
CA LYS A 72 -12.95 0.87 3.79
C LYS A 72 -12.54 0.73 2.33
N ALA A 73 -12.18 1.83 1.66
CA ALA A 73 -11.82 1.86 0.23
C ALA A 73 -10.35 1.53 -0.03
N SER A 74 -9.51 1.44 0.99
CA SER A 74 -8.07 1.25 0.85
C SER A 74 -7.55 0.05 1.64
N PHE A 75 -6.38 -0.44 1.23
CA PHE A 75 -5.57 -1.40 1.99
C PHE A 75 -4.13 -0.89 2.04
N CYS A 76 -3.50 -0.95 3.20
CA CYS A 76 -2.13 -0.52 3.40
C CYS A 76 -1.24 -1.69 3.81
N VAL A 77 -0.23 -2.00 3.01
CA VAL A 77 0.87 -2.89 3.41
C VAL A 77 1.90 -2.03 4.14
N MET A 78 2.08 -2.30 5.42
CA MET A 78 3.01 -1.55 6.28
C MET A 78 4.44 -2.06 6.11
N GLN A 79 5.42 -1.20 6.39
CA GLN A 79 6.83 -1.57 6.41
C GLN A 79 7.12 -2.73 7.38
N ASP A 80 6.52 -2.74 8.58
CA ASP A 80 6.57 -3.87 9.50
C ASP A 80 5.31 -4.71 9.38
N VAL A 81 5.38 -5.77 8.57
CA VAL A 81 4.27 -6.68 8.31
C VAL A 81 3.88 -7.55 9.50
N ASN A 82 4.72 -7.66 10.54
CA ASN A 82 4.38 -8.42 11.74
C ASN A 82 3.16 -7.84 12.47
N HIS A 83 2.87 -6.56 12.29
CA HIS A 83 1.70 -5.90 12.86
C HIS A 83 0.42 -6.05 12.02
N GLN A 84 0.48 -6.76 10.89
CA GLN A 84 -0.65 -6.94 9.97
C GLN A 84 -1.14 -8.38 9.85
N LEU A 85 -0.34 -9.36 10.28
CA LEU A 85 -0.61 -10.78 10.10
C LEU A 85 -1.10 -11.36 11.44
N PHE A 86 -2.38 -11.70 11.53
CA PHE A 86 -3.03 -12.06 12.81
C PHE A 86 -3.70 -13.43 12.80
N SER A 87 -3.92 -14.03 11.61
CA SER A 87 -4.68 -15.25 11.48
C SER A 87 -3.89 -16.49 11.90
N ASP A 88 -4.59 -17.60 12.08
CA ASP A 88 -4.00 -18.87 12.49
C ASP A 88 -3.21 -19.56 11.36
N SER A 89 -3.50 -19.20 10.11
CA SER A 89 -2.82 -19.76 8.93
C SER A 89 -2.67 -18.74 7.82
N VAL A 90 -1.74 -19.01 6.91
CA VAL A 90 -1.57 -18.24 5.67
C VAL A 90 -2.88 -18.19 4.87
N TRP A 91 -3.59 -19.31 4.79
CA TRP A 91 -4.88 -19.37 4.11
C TRP A 91 -5.91 -18.45 4.77
N ASN A 92 -6.08 -18.55 6.08
CA ASN A 92 -7.04 -17.73 6.82
C ASN A 92 -6.71 -16.23 6.76
N GLU A 93 -5.43 -15.88 6.63
CA GLU A 93 -5.02 -14.49 6.39
C GLU A 93 -5.56 -13.96 5.06
N CYS A 94 -5.55 -14.79 4.01
CA CYS A 94 -6.12 -14.45 2.70
C CYS A 94 -7.65 -14.33 2.77
N GLU A 95 -8.33 -15.25 3.44
CA GLU A 95 -9.79 -15.19 3.65
C GLU A 95 -10.19 -13.96 4.47
N LEU A 96 -9.39 -13.56 5.45
CA LEU A 96 -9.65 -12.35 6.23
C LEU A 96 -9.56 -11.08 5.37
N ALA A 97 -8.62 -11.06 4.41
CA ALA A 97 -8.48 -9.92 3.49
C ALA A 97 -9.70 -9.79 2.55
N GLN A 98 -10.26 -10.91 2.11
CA GLN A 98 -11.44 -10.96 1.24
C GLN A 98 -12.28 -12.22 1.55
N PRO A 99 -13.28 -12.09 2.46
CA PRO A 99 -14.08 -13.23 2.93
C PRO A 99 -14.84 -13.98 1.83
N ASP A 100 -15.24 -13.27 0.76
CA ASP A 100 -15.99 -13.86 -0.35
C ASP A 100 -15.09 -14.26 -1.54
N CYS A 101 -13.77 -14.30 -1.32
CA CYS A 101 -12.82 -14.67 -2.38
C CYS A 101 -12.94 -16.15 -2.74
N PRO A 102 -13.09 -16.50 -4.03
CA PRO A 102 -13.06 -17.88 -4.45
C PRO A 102 -11.77 -18.59 -4.05
N PRO A 103 -11.82 -19.84 -3.52
CA PRO A 103 -10.63 -20.59 -3.13
C PRO A 103 -9.57 -20.70 -4.22
N GLU A 104 -10.00 -20.84 -5.47
CA GLU A 104 -9.12 -20.96 -6.64
C GLU A 104 -8.27 -19.70 -6.82
N ARG A 105 -8.83 -18.51 -6.54
CA ARG A 105 -8.11 -17.23 -6.61
C ARG A 105 -7.07 -17.11 -5.47
N ILE A 106 -7.42 -17.60 -4.28
CA ILE A 106 -6.46 -17.63 -3.16
C ILE A 106 -5.30 -18.56 -3.52
N GLU A 107 -5.58 -19.76 -4.04
CA GLU A 107 -4.53 -20.69 -4.47
C GLU A 107 -3.63 -20.10 -5.56
N GLU A 108 -4.21 -19.45 -6.56
CA GLU A 108 -3.47 -18.80 -7.66
C GLU A 108 -2.51 -17.74 -7.12
N ILE A 109 -2.99 -16.87 -6.25
CA ILE A 109 -2.17 -15.82 -5.65
C ILE A 109 -1.10 -16.42 -4.74
N LEU A 110 -1.42 -17.36 -3.86
CA LEU A 110 -0.43 -18.01 -3.01
C LEU A 110 0.63 -18.75 -3.83
N ARG A 111 0.26 -19.38 -4.94
CA ARG A 111 1.20 -20.03 -5.86
C ARG A 111 2.13 -19.02 -6.52
N SER A 112 1.61 -17.87 -6.97
CA SER A 112 2.40 -16.82 -7.60
C SER A 112 3.44 -16.19 -6.67
N PHE A 113 3.22 -16.31 -5.35
CA PHE A 113 4.15 -15.85 -4.31
C PHE A 113 4.98 -16.96 -3.67
N ASP A 114 4.95 -18.20 -4.17
CA ASP A 114 5.60 -19.38 -3.58
C ASP A 114 5.18 -19.60 -2.10
N LEU A 115 3.89 -19.41 -1.81
CA LEU A 115 3.33 -19.55 -0.46
C LEU A 115 2.32 -20.68 -0.34
N LEU A 116 1.92 -21.31 -1.45
CA LEU A 116 0.87 -22.33 -1.42
C LEU A 116 1.22 -23.53 -0.53
N ASP A 117 2.48 -23.98 -0.55
CA ASP A 117 2.98 -25.07 0.29
C ASP A 117 2.99 -24.73 1.79
N PHE A 118 2.83 -23.46 2.11
CA PHE A 118 2.79 -22.95 3.49
C PHE A 118 1.38 -22.56 3.93
N LYS A 119 0.35 -22.84 3.14
CA LYS A 119 -1.02 -22.35 3.35
C LYS A 119 -1.59 -22.66 4.75
N ASP A 120 -1.22 -23.80 5.33
CA ASP A 120 -1.68 -24.25 6.65
C ASP A 120 -0.76 -23.80 7.80
N ARG A 121 0.35 -23.10 7.49
CA ARG A 121 1.26 -22.62 8.53
C ARG A 121 0.77 -21.31 9.14
N HIS A 122 1.05 -21.15 10.42
CA HIS A 122 0.85 -19.87 11.09
C HIS A 122 1.76 -18.79 10.48
N PRO A 123 1.25 -17.58 10.16
CA PRO A 123 2.05 -16.52 9.53
C PRO A 123 3.34 -16.19 10.29
N MET A 124 3.32 -16.23 11.62
CA MET A 124 4.50 -15.95 12.44
C MET A 124 5.62 -17.01 12.31
N ALA A 125 5.32 -18.21 11.80
CA ALA A 125 6.31 -19.24 11.51
C ALA A 125 6.99 -19.07 10.13
N LEU A 126 6.58 -18.08 9.35
CA LEU A 126 7.19 -17.75 8.07
C LEU A 126 8.48 -16.95 8.25
N SER A 127 9.39 -17.06 7.26
CA SER A 127 10.55 -16.15 7.17
C SER A 127 10.10 -14.70 6.91
N GLY A 128 10.98 -13.72 7.13
CA GLY A 128 10.69 -12.31 6.87
C GLY A 128 10.22 -12.06 5.44
N GLY A 129 10.91 -12.62 4.45
CA GLY A 129 10.53 -12.49 3.03
C GLY A 129 9.19 -13.17 2.71
N GLN A 130 8.89 -14.33 3.32
CA GLN A 130 7.59 -14.99 3.17
C GLN A 130 6.46 -14.16 3.78
N LYS A 131 6.67 -13.55 4.96
CA LYS A 131 5.71 -12.63 5.59
C LYS A 131 5.44 -11.42 4.70
N GLN A 132 6.50 -10.84 4.11
CA GLN A 132 6.36 -9.71 3.18
C GLN A 132 5.54 -10.10 1.95
N ARG A 133 5.83 -11.24 1.33
CA ARG A 133 5.05 -11.76 0.20
C ARG A 133 3.59 -12.03 0.57
N LEU A 134 3.34 -12.56 1.78
CA LEU A 134 1.97 -12.78 2.26
C LEU A 134 1.22 -11.46 2.43
N ALA A 135 1.83 -10.43 3.02
CA ALA A 135 1.20 -9.12 3.17
C ALA A 135 0.84 -8.49 1.81
N VAL A 136 1.70 -8.63 0.81
CA VAL A 136 1.40 -8.18 -0.56
C VAL A 136 0.26 -9.02 -1.17
N ALA A 137 0.28 -10.35 -0.99
CA ALA A 137 -0.78 -11.24 -1.47
C ALA A 137 -2.15 -10.85 -0.88
N THR A 138 -2.23 -10.56 0.42
CA THR A 138 -3.47 -10.13 1.06
C THR A 138 -3.97 -8.79 0.55
N ALA A 139 -3.05 -7.84 0.26
CA ALA A 139 -3.41 -6.57 -0.36
C ALA A 139 -4.05 -6.78 -1.74
N ILE A 140 -3.46 -7.64 -2.56
CA ILE A 140 -3.99 -7.97 -3.90
C ILE A 140 -5.38 -8.62 -3.82
N LEU A 141 -5.58 -9.51 -2.85
CA LEU A 141 -6.85 -10.18 -2.62
C LEU A 141 -7.94 -9.26 -2.05
N SER A 142 -7.57 -8.16 -1.40
CA SER A 142 -8.50 -7.30 -0.64
C SER A 142 -9.56 -6.61 -1.48
N ASP A 143 -9.42 -6.58 -2.80
CA ASP A 143 -10.36 -5.99 -3.76
C ASP A 143 -10.72 -4.53 -3.44
N LYS A 144 -9.69 -3.73 -3.10
CA LYS A 144 -9.83 -2.32 -2.75
C LYS A 144 -9.55 -1.41 -3.94
N ASP A 145 -10.17 -0.23 -3.92
CA ASP A 145 -9.96 0.81 -4.93
C ASP A 145 -8.56 1.45 -4.86
N VAL A 146 -8.01 1.49 -3.63
CA VAL A 146 -6.72 2.14 -3.35
C VAL A 146 -5.84 1.18 -2.57
N LEU A 147 -4.66 0.88 -3.11
CA LEU A 147 -3.64 0.10 -2.43
C LEU A 147 -2.43 0.98 -2.12
N VAL A 148 -1.92 0.82 -0.91
CA VAL A 148 -0.73 1.53 -0.45
C VAL A 148 0.30 0.51 -0.01
N PHE A 149 1.49 0.58 -0.59
CA PHE A 149 2.63 -0.27 -0.26
C PHE A 149 3.74 0.58 0.35
N ASP A 150 4.01 0.38 1.63
CA ASP A 150 5.11 1.03 2.34
C ASP A 150 6.29 0.05 2.46
N GLU A 151 7.35 0.28 1.66
CA GLU A 151 8.53 -0.56 1.52
C GLU A 151 8.22 -2.04 1.19
N PRO A 152 7.44 -2.33 0.11
CA PRO A 152 6.93 -3.68 -0.16
C PRO A 152 8.01 -4.69 -0.55
N THR A 153 9.20 -4.22 -0.93
CA THR A 153 10.32 -5.06 -1.37
C THR A 153 11.38 -5.28 -0.29
N SER A 154 11.17 -4.72 0.90
CA SER A 154 12.12 -4.88 2.00
C SER A 154 12.35 -6.35 2.34
N GLY A 155 13.61 -6.80 2.26
CA GLY A 155 14.00 -8.18 2.53
C GLY A 155 13.62 -9.20 1.43
N LEU A 156 13.16 -8.75 0.27
CA LEU A 156 12.91 -9.60 -0.89
C LEU A 156 14.18 -9.74 -1.76
N ASP A 157 14.33 -10.91 -2.39
CA ASP A 157 15.27 -11.10 -3.48
C ASP A 157 14.75 -10.44 -4.77
N TYR A 158 15.64 -10.36 -5.77
CA TYR A 158 15.32 -9.72 -7.04
C TYR A 158 14.12 -10.35 -7.75
N ASP A 159 14.02 -11.67 -7.79
CA ASP A 159 12.94 -12.37 -8.48
C ASP A 159 11.59 -12.10 -7.79
N SER A 160 11.56 -12.07 -6.48
CA SER A 160 10.38 -11.71 -5.69
C SER A 160 9.98 -10.25 -5.91
N MET A 161 10.95 -9.33 -5.98
CA MET A 161 10.71 -7.92 -6.31
C MET A 161 10.07 -7.77 -7.69
N VAL A 162 10.58 -8.47 -8.71
CA VAL A 162 10.02 -8.45 -10.07
C VAL A 162 8.60 -9.01 -10.11
N ARG A 163 8.29 -10.05 -9.33
CA ARG A 163 6.92 -10.59 -9.21
C ARG A 163 5.97 -9.59 -8.60
N VAL A 164 6.38 -8.92 -7.52
CA VAL A 164 5.57 -7.85 -6.89
C VAL A 164 5.29 -6.74 -7.89
N SER A 165 6.31 -6.28 -8.63
CA SER A 165 6.15 -5.25 -9.66
C SER A 165 5.12 -5.64 -10.72
N LYS A 166 5.20 -6.85 -11.28
CA LYS A 166 4.24 -7.34 -12.29
C LYS A 166 2.81 -7.42 -11.76
N LEU A 167 2.63 -7.83 -10.51
CA LEU A 167 1.31 -7.93 -9.90
C LEU A 167 0.71 -6.54 -9.64
N ILE A 168 1.52 -5.57 -9.23
CA ILE A 168 1.08 -4.17 -9.11
C ILE A 168 0.68 -3.61 -10.47
N GLU A 169 1.42 -3.90 -11.54
CA GLU A 169 1.08 -3.52 -12.91
C GLU A 169 -0.26 -4.12 -13.36
N GLN A 170 -0.51 -5.39 -13.06
CA GLN A 170 -1.80 -6.04 -13.35
C GLN A 170 -2.96 -5.39 -12.58
N LEU A 171 -2.76 -5.07 -11.30
CA LEU A 171 -3.77 -4.38 -10.48
C LEU A 171 -4.07 -2.98 -11.02
N SER A 172 -3.05 -2.22 -11.35
CA SER A 172 -3.24 -0.88 -11.93
C SER A 172 -3.99 -0.97 -13.26
N SER A 173 -3.66 -1.94 -14.11
CA SER A 173 -4.36 -2.18 -15.38
C SER A 173 -5.84 -2.51 -15.20
N SER A 174 -6.26 -3.02 -14.03
CA SER A 174 -7.67 -3.24 -13.67
C SER A 174 -8.36 -2.01 -13.07
N GLY A 175 -7.66 -0.88 -13.01
CA GLY A 175 -8.22 0.39 -12.53
C GLY A 175 -8.00 0.68 -11.05
N VAL A 176 -7.22 -0.14 -10.33
CA VAL A 176 -6.81 0.13 -8.94
C VAL A 176 -5.81 1.28 -8.92
N ILE A 177 -5.94 2.17 -7.95
CA ILE A 177 -4.97 3.25 -7.69
C ILE A 177 -3.94 2.72 -6.70
N VAL A 178 -2.67 2.78 -7.06
CA VAL A 178 -1.60 2.24 -6.24
C VAL A 178 -0.63 3.35 -5.81
N PHE A 179 -0.32 3.40 -4.52
CA PHE A 179 0.76 4.21 -3.97
C PHE A 179 1.89 3.31 -3.49
N VAL A 180 3.11 3.65 -3.86
CA VAL A 180 4.33 2.92 -3.49
C VAL A 180 5.29 3.87 -2.81
N VAL A 181 5.62 3.58 -1.56
CA VAL A 181 6.76 4.20 -0.86
C VAL A 181 7.92 3.22 -0.92
N SER A 182 9.03 3.60 -1.50
CA SER A 182 10.24 2.77 -1.51
C SER A 182 11.51 3.59 -1.64
N HIS A 183 12.60 3.06 -1.09
CA HIS A 183 13.97 3.52 -1.32
C HIS A 183 14.68 2.73 -2.44
N ASP A 184 14.05 1.67 -2.93
CA ASP A 184 14.56 0.87 -4.04
C ASP A 184 14.24 1.58 -5.35
N PHE A 185 15.25 2.25 -5.90
CA PHE A 185 15.12 3.00 -7.15
C PHE A 185 14.74 2.11 -8.33
N GLU A 186 15.28 0.89 -8.39
CA GLU A 186 14.97 -0.05 -9.48
C GLU A 186 13.48 -0.47 -9.42
N PHE A 187 12.97 -0.72 -8.23
CA PHE A 187 11.56 -1.04 -8.03
C PHE A 187 10.66 0.14 -8.42
N ILE A 188 11.00 1.37 -8.02
CA ILE A 188 10.25 2.58 -8.39
C ILE A 188 10.21 2.77 -9.91
N VAL A 189 11.36 2.72 -10.58
CA VAL A 189 11.44 2.91 -12.05
C VAL A 189 10.68 1.82 -12.80
N ARG A 190 10.70 0.60 -12.29
CA ARG A 190 10.02 -0.55 -12.91
C ARG A 190 8.51 -0.50 -12.73
N THR A 191 8.04 0.01 -11.60
CA THR A 191 6.65 -0.21 -11.14
C THR A 191 5.80 1.03 -11.25
N CYS A 192 6.37 2.22 -11.01
CA CYS A 192 5.61 3.45 -10.91
C CYS A 192 5.42 4.12 -12.28
N THR A 193 4.21 4.62 -12.52
CA THR A 193 3.87 5.41 -13.71
C THR A 193 4.19 6.88 -13.52
N GLU A 194 4.15 7.35 -12.28
CA GLU A 194 4.42 8.72 -11.85
C GLU A 194 5.18 8.69 -10.53
N VAL A 195 6.01 9.69 -10.27
CA VAL A 195 6.76 9.82 -9.03
C VAL A 195 6.55 11.21 -8.46
N VAL A 196 6.24 11.28 -7.17
CA VAL A 196 6.17 12.51 -6.41
C VAL A 196 7.23 12.51 -5.32
N GLN A 197 7.92 13.61 -5.17
CA GLN A 197 8.88 13.82 -4.11
C GLN A 197 8.24 14.60 -2.97
N LEU A 198 8.32 14.03 -1.77
CA LEU A 198 7.97 14.71 -0.53
C LEU A 198 9.24 15.39 0.00
N ASP A 199 9.26 16.70 0.06
CA ASP A 199 10.39 17.48 0.55
C ASP A 199 10.36 17.66 2.08
N ASP A 200 11.36 18.38 2.62
CA ASP A 200 11.54 18.62 4.05
C ASP A 200 10.40 19.46 4.66
N ASP A 201 9.76 20.29 3.86
CA ASP A 201 8.62 21.11 4.27
C ASP A 201 7.29 20.36 4.10
N GLY A 202 7.34 19.11 3.63
CA GLY A 202 6.19 18.29 3.34
C GLY A 202 5.43 18.76 2.09
N ALA A 203 6.07 19.49 1.18
CA ALA A 203 5.49 19.84 -0.12
C ALA A 203 5.73 18.73 -1.15
N ILE A 204 4.85 18.63 -2.12
CA ILE A 204 4.97 17.67 -3.23
C ILE A 204 5.54 18.38 -4.45
N GLN A 205 6.61 17.81 -5.01
CA GLN A 205 7.15 18.17 -6.31
C GLN A 205 6.92 17.03 -7.29
N ASN A 206 6.22 17.30 -8.39
CA ASN A 206 6.07 16.33 -9.48
C ASN A 206 7.39 16.29 -10.27
N GLN A 207 7.91 15.10 -10.51
CA GLN A 207 9.10 14.87 -11.35
C GLN A 207 8.69 14.14 -12.63
#